data_7335424affc419f262f2c1f11844e0b3
#
_entry.id   7335424affc419f262f2c1f11844e0b3
#
_cell.length_a   1.000
_cell.length_b   1.000
_cell.length_c   1.000
_cell.angle_alpha   90.00
_cell.angle_beta   90.00
_cell.angle_gamma   90.00
#
_symmetry.space_group_name_H-M   'P 1'
#
loop_
_entity.id
_entity.type
_entity.pdbx_description
1 polymer ?
#
loop_
_entity_poly.entity_id
_entity_poly.type
_entity_poly.pdbx_seq_one_letter_code
_entity_poly.pdbx_strand_id
1 'polypeptide(L)'
;MNASTIGTAMALLLLIPARALATPDAAHLEHLLTQDCGACHGLYLTGGLGPPLTPAALAGHSRDSLTATITYGRPARAMPGWAPLLSAGEIAWLVERLLQGSPAP
;
A
#
# COMPACT_ATOMS: atom_id res chain seq x y z
N MET A 1 40.83 -18.58 53.93
CA MET A 1 41.07 -17.80 52.68
C MET A 1 39.98 -18.17 51.71
N ASN A 2 38.99 -17.31 51.59
CA ASN A 2 37.82 -17.58 50.77
C ASN A 2 38.01 -16.87 49.41
N ALA A 3 38.25 -17.66 48.38
CA ALA A 3 38.21 -17.15 47.00
C ALA A 3 36.74 -17.02 46.56
N SER A 4 36.24 -15.81 46.57
CA SER A 4 34.94 -15.48 45.98
C SER A 4 35.06 -15.48 44.47
N THR A 5 34.55 -16.52 43.83
CA THR A 5 34.33 -16.55 42.39
C THR A 5 33.15 -15.66 42.03
N ILE A 6 33.43 -14.47 41.58
CA ILE A 6 32.41 -13.60 40.98
C ILE A 6 32.12 -14.16 39.60
N GLY A 7 30.98 -14.83 39.52
CA GLY A 7 30.43 -15.26 38.21
C GLY A 7 29.93 -14.06 37.43
N THR A 8 30.65 -13.71 36.38
CA THR A 8 30.23 -12.69 35.41
C THR A 8 29.09 -13.29 34.57
N ALA A 9 27.88 -12.98 34.93
CA ALA A 9 26.74 -13.27 34.08
C ALA A 9 26.77 -12.34 32.86
N MET A 10 27.27 -12.89 31.75
CA MET A 10 27.25 -12.21 30.45
C MET A 10 25.82 -12.23 29.93
N ALA A 11 25.12 -11.11 30.12
CA ALA A 11 23.80 -10.91 29.56
C ALA A 11 23.94 -10.83 28.02
N LEU A 12 23.53 -11.90 27.34
CA LEU A 12 23.45 -11.93 25.88
C LEU A 12 22.26 -11.05 25.47
N LEU A 13 22.54 -9.78 25.14
CA LEU A 13 21.56 -8.90 24.50
C LEU A 13 21.26 -9.45 23.11
N LEU A 14 20.16 -10.15 22.96
CA LEU A 14 19.61 -10.52 21.66
C LEU A 14 19.20 -9.22 20.95
N LEU A 15 20.06 -8.69 20.11
CA LEU A 15 19.71 -7.68 19.13
C LEU A 15 18.72 -8.33 18.13
N ILE A 16 17.43 -8.16 18.41
CA ILE A 16 16.40 -8.47 17.43
C ILE A 16 16.53 -7.38 16.36
N PRO A 17 16.88 -7.72 15.10
CA PRO A 17 16.90 -6.72 14.06
C PRO A 17 15.45 -6.21 13.90
N ALA A 18 15.24 -4.93 14.18
CA ALA A 18 14.01 -4.27 13.80
C ALA A 18 13.87 -4.45 12.28
N ARG A 19 12.92 -5.28 11.85
CA ARG A 19 12.55 -5.37 10.44
C ARG A 19 12.04 -3.98 10.07
N ALA A 20 12.87 -3.23 9.37
CA ALA A 20 12.42 -2.01 8.72
C ALA A 20 11.26 -2.40 7.80
N LEU A 21 10.05 -1.87 8.07
CA LEU A 21 8.94 -1.98 7.15
C LEU A 21 9.40 -1.35 5.85
N ALA A 22 9.42 -2.13 4.75
CA ALA A 22 9.84 -1.64 3.46
C ALA A 22 8.96 -0.45 3.08
N THR A 23 9.58 0.70 2.80
CA THR A 23 8.89 1.87 2.26
C THR A 23 8.37 1.53 0.87
N PRO A 24 7.10 1.82 0.54
CA PRO A 24 6.59 1.60 -0.80
C PRO A 24 7.43 2.32 -1.85
N ASP A 25 7.71 1.65 -2.97
CA ASP A 25 8.39 2.25 -4.11
C ASP A 25 7.40 3.15 -4.87
N ALA A 26 7.48 4.46 -4.63
CA ALA A 26 6.57 5.44 -5.22
C ALA A 26 6.62 5.44 -6.75
N ALA A 27 7.80 5.33 -7.35
CA ALA A 27 7.95 5.34 -8.80
C ALA A 27 7.28 4.12 -9.45
N HIS A 28 7.44 2.95 -8.83
CA HIS A 28 6.78 1.72 -9.27
C HIS A 28 5.25 1.83 -9.13
N LEU A 29 4.77 2.35 -8.01
CA LEU A 29 3.34 2.48 -7.76
C LEU A 29 2.67 3.54 -8.64
N GLU A 30 3.36 4.65 -8.97
CA GLU A 30 2.87 5.62 -9.95
C GLU A 30 2.76 4.97 -11.35
N HIS A 31 3.73 4.16 -11.74
CA HIS A 31 3.69 3.44 -13.00
C HIS A 31 2.52 2.45 -13.04
N LEU A 32 2.32 1.67 -11.96
CA LEU A 32 1.21 0.75 -11.81
C LEU A 32 -0.14 1.48 -11.88
N LEU A 33 -0.25 2.61 -11.19
CA LEU A 33 -1.46 3.43 -11.20
C LEU A 33 -1.81 3.89 -12.62
N THR A 34 -0.82 4.34 -13.38
CA THR A 34 -1.01 4.82 -14.75
C THR A 34 -1.32 3.68 -15.72
N GLN A 35 -0.57 2.58 -15.65
CA GLN A 35 -0.65 1.50 -16.64
C GLN A 35 -1.75 0.49 -16.32
N ASP A 36 -1.83 0.05 -15.09
CA ASP A 36 -2.75 -1.03 -14.71
C ASP A 36 -4.11 -0.49 -14.29
N CYS A 37 -4.17 0.43 -13.35
CA CYS A 37 -5.43 1.08 -12.96
C CYS A 37 -5.97 1.91 -14.13
N GLY A 38 -5.11 2.65 -14.81
CA GLY A 38 -5.46 3.50 -15.94
C GLY A 38 -6.00 2.73 -17.14
N ALA A 39 -5.64 1.47 -17.32
CA ALA A 39 -6.15 0.63 -18.41
C ALA A 39 -7.69 0.54 -18.39
N CYS A 40 -8.31 0.54 -17.22
CA CYS A 40 -9.77 0.49 -17.04
C CYS A 40 -10.35 1.84 -16.62
N HIS A 41 -9.65 2.60 -15.77
CA HIS A 41 -10.13 3.86 -15.20
C HIS A 41 -9.76 5.11 -16.01
N GLY A 42 -9.08 4.92 -17.13
CA GLY A 42 -8.61 5.99 -18.00
C GLY A 42 -7.17 6.41 -17.70
N LEU A 43 -6.44 6.80 -18.73
CA LEU A 43 -5.04 7.20 -18.63
C LEU A 43 -4.82 8.36 -17.65
N TYR A 44 -5.78 9.26 -17.55
CA TYR A 44 -5.82 10.38 -16.62
C TYR A 44 -6.72 10.10 -15.41
N LEU A 45 -7.16 8.86 -15.22
CA LEU A 45 -8.09 8.44 -14.16
C LEU A 45 -9.44 9.18 -14.19
N THR A 46 -9.82 9.68 -15.34
CA THR A 46 -11.08 10.43 -15.55
C THR A 46 -12.24 9.55 -16.00
N GLY A 47 -12.03 8.24 -16.06
CA GLY A 47 -13.03 7.24 -16.44
C GLY A 47 -12.70 6.56 -17.76
N GLY A 48 -13.21 5.38 -17.91
CA GLY A 48 -13.09 4.49 -19.07
C GLY A 48 -14.09 3.36 -18.91
N LEU A 49 -13.62 2.10 -18.99
CA LEU A 49 -14.45 0.94 -18.62
C LEU A 49 -14.87 0.98 -17.15
N GLY A 50 -13.96 1.46 -16.28
CA GLY A 50 -14.24 1.72 -14.89
C GLY A 50 -14.60 3.19 -14.64
N PRO A 51 -15.16 3.50 -13.45
CA PRO A 51 -15.52 4.86 -13.09
C PRO A 51 -14.29 5.76 -12.90
N PRO A 52 -14.46 7.11 -12.92
CA PRO A 52 -13.40 8.04 -12.60
C PRO A 52 -12.83 7.79 -11.20
N LEU A 53 -11.53 8.01 -11.04
CA LEU A 53 -10.80 7.94 -9.77
C LEU A 53 -10.20 9.29 -9.36
N THR A 54 -10.82 10.37 -9.79
CA THR A 54 -10.44 11.73 -9.38
C THR A 54 -10.82 12.00 -7.93
N PRO A 55 -10.18 12.93 -7.22
CA PRO A 55 -10.56 13.31 -5.86
C PRO A 55 -12.05 13.67 -5.74
N ALA A 56 -12.61 14.37 -6.72
CA ALA A 56 -14.03 14.71 -6.75
C ALA A 56 -14.93 13.48 -6.85
N ALA A 57 -14.58 12.52 -7.70
CA ALA A 57 -15.33 11.27 -7.84
C ALA A 57 -15.24 10.38 -6.59
N LEU A 58 -14.14 10.46 -5.85
CA LEU A 58 -13.90 9.66 -4.65
C LEU A 58 -14.34 10.33 -3.35
N ALA A 59 -14.83 11.57 -3.39
CA ALA A 59 -15.17 12.37 -2.21
C ALA A 59 -16.20 11.71 -1.28
N GLY A 60 -17.09 10.88 -1.80
CA GLY A 60 -18.08 10.14 -1.01
C GLY A 60 -17.59 8.81 -0.44
N HIS A 61 -16.34 8.41 -0.69
CA HIS A 61 -15.79 7.14 -0.26
C HIS A 61 -14.80 7.32 0.89
N SER A 62 -14.89 6.45 1.91
CA SER A 62 -13.90 6.41 2.97
C SER A 62 -12.61 5.72 2.50
N ARG A 63 -11.50 6.01 3.21
CA ARG A 63 -10.24 5.30 2.99
C ARG A 63 -10.40 3.80 3.13
N ASP A 64 -11.12 3.35 4.14
CA ASP A 64 -11.37 1.93 4.38
C ASP A 64 -12.14 1.27 3.24
N SER A 65 -13.14 1.96 2.70
CA SER A 65 -13.91 1.49 1.55
C SER A 65 -13.05 1.38 0.29
N LEU A 66 -12.21 2.37 0.01
CA LEU A 66 -11.28 2.35 -1.11
C LEU A 66 -10.22 1.25 -0.94
N THR A 67 -9.67 1.11 0.26
CA THR A 67 -8.72 0.05 0.59
C THR A 67 -9.33 -1.33 0.37
N ALA A 68 -10.53 -1.57 0.85
CA ALA A 68 -11.24 -2.84 0.66
C ALA A 68 -11.51 -3.11 -0.82
N THR A 69 -11.90 -2.11 -1.59
CA THR A 69 -12.16 -2.23 -3.03
C THR A 69 -10.91 -2.62 -3.81
N ILE A 70 -9.77 -2.02 -3.52
CA ILE A 70 -8.50 -2.38 -4.18
C ILE A 70 -8.04 -3.77 -3.71
N THR A 71 -8.13 -4.05 -2.42
CA THR A 71 -7.68 -5.32 -1.85
C THR A 71 -8.44 -6.51 -2.42
N TYR A 72 -9.75 -6.43 -2.45
CA TYR A 72 -10.63 -7.57 -2.78
C TYR A 72 -11.27 -7.48 -4.17
N GLY A 73 -11.17 -6.35 -4.84
CA GLY A 73 -11.86 -6.10 -6.09
C GLY A 73 -13.36 -5.91 -5.91
N ARG A 74 -14.09 -5.98 -7.01
CA ARG A 74 -15.54 -5.91 -7.05
C ARG A 74 -16.10 -7.26 -7.48
N PRO A 75 -16.78 -8.02 -6.59
CA PRO A 75 -17.43 -9.29 -6.96
C PRO A 75 -18.38 -9.11 -8.14
N ALA A 76 -18.36 -10.09 -9.06
CA ALA A 76 -19.16 -10.10 -10.29
C ALA A 76 -18.92 -8.91 -11.24
N ARG A 77 -17.79 -8.20 -11.09
CA ARG A 77 -17.35 -7.12 -11.97
C ARG A 77 -15.91 -7.36 -12.43
N ALA A 78 -15.47 -6.59 -13.43
CA ALA A 78 -14.16 -6.78 -14.05
C ALA A 78 -12.99 -6.34 -13.17
N MET A 79 -13.20 -5.60 -12.09
CA MET A 79 -12.13 -5.16 -11.21
C MET A 79 -11.62 -6.31 -10.34
N PRO A 80 -10.36 -6.76 -10.54
CA PRO A 80 -9.78 -7.81 -9.71
C PRO A 80 -9.36 -7.27 -8.34
N GLY A 81 -9.19 -8.17 -7.37
CA GLY A 81 -8.50 -7.86 -6.12
C GLY A 81 -7.00 -7.85 -6.30
N TRP A 82 -6.34 -6.88 -5.68
CA TRP A 82 -4.89 -6.67 -5.82
C TRP A 82 -4.07 -7.24 -4.65
N ALA A 83 -4.72 -7.78 -3.62
CA ALA A 83 -4.02 -8.36 -2.46
C ALA A 83 -2.94 -9.40 -2.82
N PRO A 84 -3.09 -10.24 -3.85
CA PRO A 84 -2.03 -11.17 -4.24
C PRO A 84 -0.77 -10.51 -4.80
N LEU A 85 -0.87 -9.28 -5.29
CA LEU A 85 0.20 -8.57 -5.99
C LEU A 85 0.75 -7.37 -5.22
N LEU A 86 0.00 -6.83 -4.26
CA LEU A 86 0.33 -5.62 -3.52
C LEU A 86 0.25 -5.86 -2.03
N SER A 87 1.21 -5.31 -1.29
CA SER A 87 1.18 -5.29 0.17
C SER A 87 0.11 -4.32 0.68
N ALA A 88 -0.27 -4.46 1.94
CA ALA A 88 -1.18 -3.53 2.59
C ALA A 88 -0.65 -2.08 2.57
N GLY A 89 0.67 -1.90 2.74
CA GLY A 89 1.31 -0.58 2.67
C GLY A 89 1.27 0.03 1.28
N GLU A 90 1.44 -0.77 0.24
CA GLU A 90 1.33 -0.32 -1.15
C GLU A 90 -0.11 0.07 -1.51
N ILE A 91 -1.09 -0.71 -1.06
CA ILE A 91 -2.51 -0.37 -1.24
C ILE A 91 -2.86 0.93 -0.50
N ALA A 92 -2.40 1.10 0.73
CA ALA A 92 -2.60 2.34 1.49
C ALA A 92 -1.98 3.55 0.77
N TRP A 93 -0.79 3.39 0.21
CA TRP A 93 -0.14 4.42 -0.59
C TRP A 93 -0.98 4.81 -1.81
N LEU A 94 -1.49 3.82 -2.55
CA LEU A 94 -2.35 4.07 -3.71
C LEU A 94 -3.63 4.83 -3.33
N VAL A 95 -4.28 4.45 -2.22
CA VAL A 95 -5.49 5.14 -1.71
C VAL A 95 -5.18 6.61 -1.42
N GLU A 96 -4.11 6.90 -0.68
CA GLU A 96 -3.72 8.28 -0.39
C GLU A 96 -3.38 9.06 -1.67
N ARG A 97 -2.69 8.41 -2.59
CA ARG A 97 -2.33 9.03 -3.88
C ARG A 97 -3.56 9.41 -4.70
N LEU A 98 -4.56 8.54 -4.76
CA LEU A 98 -5.83 8.80 -5.45
C LEU A 98 -6.60 9.95 -4.79
N LEU A 99 -6.64 10.00 -3.46
CA LEU A 99 -7.34 11.07 -2.73
C LEU A 99 -6.67 12.43 -2.87
N GLN A 100 -5.35 12.46 -3.02
CA GLN A 100 -4.58 13.69 -3.28
C GLN A 100 -4.72 14.19 -4.72
N GLY A 101 -5.09 13.32 -5.62
CA GLY A 101 -5.10 13.58 -7.05
C GLY A 101 -3.77 13.18 -7.71
N SER A 102 -3.87 12.34 -8.74
CA SER A 102 -2.71 12.00 -9.58
C SER A 102 -2.37 13.21 -10.45
N PRO A 103 -1.08 13.60 -10.58
CA PRO A 103 -0.73 14.61 -11.56
C PRO A 103 -1.13 14.11 -12.94
N ALA A 104 -1.61 15.03 -13.77
CA ALA A 104 -1.76 14.73 -15.19
C ALA A 104 -0.38 14.31 -15.74
N PRO A 105 -0.31 13.27 -16.57
CA PRO A 105 0.93 12.88 -17.21
C PRO A 105 1.45 13.98 -18.13
#